data_fd6156abef755d72799dd195d2bdc06e
#
_entry.id   fd6156abef755d72799dd195d2bdc06e
#
_cell.length_a   1.000
_cell.length_b   1.000
_cell.length_c   1.000
_cell.angle_alpha   90.00
_cell.angle_beta   90.00
_cell.angle_gamma   90.00
#
_symmetry.space_group_name_H-M   'P 1'
#
loop_
_entity.id
_entity.type
_entity.pdbx_description
1 polymer ?
#
loop_
_entity_poly.entity_id
_entity_poly.type
_entity_poly.pdbx_seq_one_letter_code
_entity_poly.pdbx_strand_id
1 'polypeptide(L)'
;MEKKIVFFILAFHICFLSGKQNIHPMVKSAILPGWGEAVQGYPKSSRLFLINESVLLLSCICSYSLSKLEAKKYRTFAAEFAGAKGHRDHRYWVDIGNFHSIDEYDAEHLRMRDGMEGKWAGWYWEWDTVQHRKNFELMRINSDRLSLAGQFFIGGIILNHIVSAINSLYLSRLGNIESFSISPIRSDPDQIVSWRVNIVIAL
;
A
#
# COMPACT_ATOMS: atom_id res chain seq x y z
N MET A 1 -7.80 3.66 -15.07
CA MET A 1 -7.68 4.33 -13.76
C MET A 1 -6.22 4.55 -13.37
N GLU A 2 -5.33 3.60 -13.61
CA GLU A 2 -3.90 3.64 -13.22
C GLU A 2 -3.07 4.73 -13.87
N LYS A 3 -3.19 4.93 -15.20
CA LYS A 3 -2.44 6.00 -15.89
C LYS A 3 -2.77 7.38 -15.33
N LYS A 4 -4.00 7.59 -14.84
CA LYS A 4 -4.41 8.86 -14.21
C LYS A 4 -3.80 9.03 -12.82
N ILE A 5 -3.64 7.95 -12.04
CA ILE A 5 -3.03 7.99 -10.71
C ILE A 5 -1.52 8.27 -10.82
N VAL A 6 -0.82 7.57 -11.72
CA VAL A 6 0.62 7.82 -11.97
C VAL A 6 0.86 9.24 -12.49
N PHE A 7 0.00 9.72 -13.40
CA PHE A 7 0.08 11.09 -13.91
C PHE A 7 -0.21 12.13 -12.81
N PHE A 8 -1.16 11.85 -11.92
CA PHE A 8 -1.49 12.75 -10.79
C PHE A 8 -0.35 12.82 -9.78
N ILE A 9 0.29 11.69 -9.47
CA ILE A 9 1.47 11.62 -8.60
C ILE A 9 2.65 12.38 -9.25
N LEU A 10 2.91 12.18 -10.54
CA LEU A 10 3.99 12.87 -11.26
C LEU A 10 3.71 14.38 -11.40
N ALA A 11 2.49 14.78 -11.75
CA ALA A 11 2.11 16.19 -11.88
C ALA A 11 2.13 16.92 -10.55
N PHE A 12 1.74 16.25 -9.45
CA PHE A 12 1.82 16.77 -8.09
C PHE A 12 3.28 17.02 -7.68
N HIS A 13 4.20 16.13 -8.03
CA HIS A 13 5.64 16.32 -7.78
C HIS A 13 6.24 17.50 -8.56
N ILE A 14 5.81 17.73 -9.79
CA ILE A 14 6.32 18.82 -10.65
C ILE A 14 5.79 20.19 -10.21
N CYS A 15 4.53 20.30 -9.78
CA CYS A 15 3.95 21.55 -9.33
C CYS A 15 4.58 22.11 -8.04
N PHE A 16 5.11 21.25 -7.18
CA PHE A 16 5.70 21.66 -5.90
C PHE A 16 7.16 22.11 -5.98
N LEU A 17 7.86 21.85 -7.08
CA LEU A 17 9.26 22.26 -7.27
C LEU A 17 9.42 23.77 -7.55
N SER A 18 8.34 24.51 -7.81
CA SER A 18 8.40 25.88 -8.36
C SER A 18 8.08 27.03 -7.39
N GLY A 19 7.88 26.77 -6.10
CA GLY A 19 7.49 27.83 -5.15
C GLY A 19 8.43 27.94 -3.95
N LYS A 20 9.06 29.10 -3.74
CA LYS A 20 9.66 29.53 -2.46
C LYS A 20 8.55 29.71 -1.38
N GLN A 21 7.83 28.66 -1.04
CA GLN A 21 6.91 28.70 0.09
C GLN A 21 7.61 28.17 1.34
N ASN A 22 7.52 28.91 2.44
CA ASN A 22 7.96 28.48 3.78
C ASN A 22 7.01 27.39 4.32
N ILE A 23 6.92 26.26 3.58
CA ILE A 23 6.13 25.11 4.01
C ILE A 23 6.89 24.44 5.14
N HIS A 24 6.18 24.16 6.25
CA HIS A 24 6.77 23.48 7.41
C HIS A 24 7.37 22.12 7.00
N PRO A 25 8.56 21.74 7.50
CA PRO A 25 9.23 20.49 7.12
C PRO A 25 8.36 19.24 7.26
N MET A 26 7.52 19.17 8.30
CA MET A 26 6.53 18.09 8.49
C MET A 26 5.62 17.92 7.27
N VAL A 27 5.10 19.02 6.73
CA VAL A 27 4.19 18.98 5.56
C VAL A 27 4.94 18.52 4.32
N LYS A 28 6.20 18.93 4.16
CA LYS A 28 7.07 18.44 3.06
C LYS A 28 7.23 16.92 3.12
N SER A 29 7.49 16.36 4.31
CA SER A 29 7.62 14.92 4.51
C SER A 29 6.28 14.16 4.38
N ALA A 30 5.16 14.80 4.69
CA ALA A 30 3.85 14.22 4.44
C ALA A 30 3.52 14.10 2.94
N ILE A 31 4.09 14.97 2.11
CA ILE A 31 3.93 14.95 0.64
C ILE A 31 4.93 13.99 -0.02
N LEU A 32 6.20 14.10 0.36
CA LEU A 32 7.28 13.25 -0.13
C LEU A 32 8.13 12.79 1.04
N PRO A 33 8.06 11.51 1.43
CA PRO A 33 8.83 10.98 2.55
C PRO A 33 10.32 11.27 2.42
N GLY A 34 10.91 11.82 3.48
CA GLY A 34 12.31 12.21 3.47
C GLY A 34 12.61 13.66 3.07
N TRP A 35 11.65 14.39 2.46
CA TRP A 35 11.89 15.75 2.00
C TRP A 35 12.10 16.75 3.13
N GLY A 36 11.28 16.69 4.18
CA GLY A 36 11.42 17.56 5.34
C GLY A 36 12.73 17.33 6.08
N GLU A 37 13.18 16.06 6.21
CA GLU A 37 14.45 15.66 6.79
C GLU A 37 15.63 16.19 5.97
N ALA A 38 15.53 16.11 4.64
CA ALA A 38 16.57 16.65 3.74
C ALA A 38 16.77 18.14 3.93
N VAL A 39 15.69 18.91 3.98
CA VAL A 39 15.72 20.38 4.15
C VAL A 39 16.28 20.78 5.51
N GLN A 40 16.09 19.94 6.53
CA GLN A 40 16.62 20.16 7.88
C GLN A 40 18.05 19.68 8.08
N GLY A 41 18.71 19.16 7.01
CA GLY A 41 20.11 18.71 7.10
C GLY A 41 20.30 17.30 7.63
N TYR A 42 19.27 16.44 7.60
CA TYR A 42 19.34 15.04 8.02
C TYR A 42 19.34 14.05 6.83
N PRO A 43 20.42 14.00 6.02
CA PRO A 43 20.43 13.23 4.77
C PRO A 43 20.33 11.73 4.99
N LYS A 44 20.78 11.19 6.11
CA LYS A 44 20.67 9.75 6.42
C LYS A 44 19.21 9.33 6.59
N SER A 45 18.45 10.06 7.38
CA SER A 45 17.03 9.83 7.60
C SER A 45 16.23 10.01 6.30
N SER A 46 16.51 11.10 5.56
CA SER A 46 15.90 11.36 4.26
C SER A 46 16.06 10.18 3.28
N ARG A 47 17.30 9.67 3.13
CA ARG A 47 17.57 8.54 2.23
C ARG A 47 16.83 7.28 2.62
N LEU A 48 16.68 6.98 3.91
CA LEU A 48 15.94 5.82 4.39
C LEU A 48 14.48 5.89 3.96
N PHE A 49 13.81 7.02 4.16
CA PHE A 49 12.42 7.20 3.76
C PHE A 49 12.24 7.14 2.24
N LEU A 50 13.14 7.74 1.46
CA LEU A 50 13.11 7.71 0.00
C LEU A 50 13.34 6.29 -0.56
N ILE A 51 14.29 5.55 0.00
CA ILE A 51 14.53 4.15 -0.42
C ILE A 51 13.32 3.29 -0.08
N ASN A 52 12.78 3.42 1.13
CA ASN A 52 11.58 2.67 1.53
C ASN A 52 10.39 2.98 0.62
N GLU A 53 10.14 4.25 0.31
CA GLU A 53 9.11 4.68 -0.63
C GLU A 53 9.29 4.04 -2.01
N SER A 54 10.51 4.06 -2.53
CA SER A 54 10.82 3.48 -3.84
C SER A 54 10.57 1.97 -3.86
N VAL A 55 10.97 1.26 -2.82
CA VAL A 55 10.73 -0.20 -2.69
C VAL A 55 9.24 -0.50 -2.62
N LEU A 56 8.49 0.24 -1.81
CA LEU A 56 7.04 0.06 -1.67
C LEU A 56 6.29 0.33 -2.98
N LEU A 57 6.64 1.40 -3.69
CA LEU A 57 6.06 1.75 -4.99
C LEU A 57 6.35 0.68 -6.04
N LEU A 58 7.60 0.23 -6.16
CA LEU A 58 7.98 -0.83 -7.10
C LEU A 58 7.24 -2.14 -6.77
N SER A 59 7.19 -2.52 -5.50
CA SER A 59 6.49 -3.73 -5.05
C SER A 59 4.99 -3.65 -5.35
N CYS A 60 4.37 -2.50 -5.15
CA CYS A 60 2.97 -2.24 -5.48
C CYS A 60 2.70 -2.42 -6.98
N ILE A 61 3.50 -1.77 -7.82
CA ILE A 61 3.39 -1.84 -9.29
C ILE A 61 3.60 -3.28 -9.77
N CYS A 62 4.63 -3.96 -9.28
CA CYS A 62 4.91 -5.36 -9.62
C CYS A 62 3.75 -6.28 -9.23
N SER A 63 3.22 -6.15 -8.01
CA SER A 63 2.10 -6.98 -7.52
C SER A 63 0.86 -6.84 -8.39
N TYR A 64 0.43 -5.61 -8.70
CA TYR A 64 -0.72 -5.41 -9.58
C TYR A 64 -0.47 -5.86 -11.02
N SER A 65 0.73 -5.69 -11.55
CA SER A 65 1.09 -6.12 -12.90
C SER A 65 1.05 -7.64 -13.02
N LEU A 66 1.62 -8.34 -12.04
CA LEU A 66 1.59 -9.81 -11.98
C LEU A 66 0.18 -10.33 -11.73
N SER A 67 -0.62 -9.70 -10.86
CA SER A 67 -2.03 -10.05 -10.65
C SER A 67 -2.82 -10.01 -11.97
N LYS A 68 -2.64 -8.94 -12.76
CA LYS A 68 -3.30 -8.82 -14.07
C LYS A 68 -2.84 -9.88 -15.08
N LEU A 69 -1.56 -10.22 -15.05
CA LEU A 69 -1.02 -11.29 -15.90
C LEU A 69 -1.63 -12.65 -15.54
N GLU A 70 -1.70 -12.98 -14.25
CA GLU A 70 -2.35 -14.19 -13.77
C GLU A 70 -3.85 -14.18 -14.08
N ALA A 71 -4.53 -13.02 -13.94
CA ALA A 71 -5.93 -12.87 -14.31
C ALA A 71 -6.18 -13.15 -15.79
N LYS A 72 -5.28 -12.72 -16.67
CA LYS A 72 -5.36 -13.05 -18.10
C LYS A 72 -5.19 -14.54 -18.34
N LYS A 73 -4.23 -15.18 -17.66
CA LYS A 73 -3.96 -16.63 -17.79
C LYS A 73 -5.18 -17.46 -17.38
N TYR A 74 -5.72 -17.25 -16.18
CA TYR A 74 -6.86 -18.06 -15.72
C TYR A 74 -8.12 -17.86 -16.58
N ARG A 75 -8.34 -16.63 -17.10
CA ARG A 75 -9.47 -16.37 -18.00
C ARG A 75 -9.31 -17.08 -19.34
N THR A 76 -8.10 -17.10 -19.91
CA THR A 76 -7.82 -17.85 -21.12
C THR A 76 -8.00 -19.35 -20.89
N PHE A 77 -7.52 -19.85 -19.76
CA PHE A 77 -7.67 -21.24 -19.35
C PHE A 77 -9.15 -21.64 -19.19
N ALA A 78 -9.97 -20.80 -18.54
CA ALA A 78 -11.41 -21.05 -18.42
C ALA A 78 -12.14 -21.00 -19.77
N ALA A 79 -11.69 -20.15 -20.69
CA ALA A 79 -12.27 -20.11 -22.04
C ALA A 79 -11.97 -21.38 -22.84
N GLU A 80 -10.80 -21.98 -22.64
CA GLU A 80 -10.36 -23.21 -23.31
C GLU A 80 -11.02 -24.48 -22.73
N PHE A 81 -11.02 -24.62 -21.39
CA PHE A 81 -11.41 -25.85 -20.70
C PHE A 81 -12.80 -25.85 -20.05
N ALA A 82 -13.46 -24.68 -20.00
CA ALA A 82 -14.81 -24.56 -19.48
C ALA A 82 -15.76 -23.79 -20.41
N GLY A 83 -15.31 -23.34 -21.57
CA GLY A 83 -16.13 -22.56 -22.49
C GLY A 83 -16.50 -21.15 -21.99
N ALA A 84 -15.97 -20.70 -20.84
CA ALA A 84 -16.28 -19.41 -20.24
C ALA A 84 -15.61 -18.27 -21.00
N LYS A 85 -16.39 -17.38 -21.65
CA LYS A 85 -15.87 -16.33 -22.52
C LYS A 85 -16.31 -14.94 -22.07
N GLY A 86 -15.51 -13.94 -22.44
CA GLY A 86 -15.83 -12.52 -22.32
C GLY A 86 -15.31 -11.86 -21.04
N HIS A 87 -15.60 -10.56 -20.92
CA HIS A 87 -15.25 -9.76 -19.77
C HIS A 87 -16.35 -9.84 -18.72
N ARG A 88 -16.09 -10.52 -17.63
CA ARG A 88 -17.04 -10.80 -16.54
C ARG A 88 -16.57 -10.18 -15.24
N ASP A 89 -17.49 -10.04 -14.28
CA ASP A 89 -17.13 -9.55 -12.95
C ASP A 89 -16.31 -10.57 -12.16
N HIS A 90 -15.74 -10.13 -11.05
CA HIS A 90 -14.88 -10.99 -10.22
C HIS A 90 -15.66 -12.16 -9.61
N ARG A 91 -16.92 -11.94 -9.22
CA ARG A 91 -17.77 -12.97 -8.59
C ARG A 91 -18.03 -14.15 -9.52
N TYR A 92 -18.27 -13.88 -10.79
CA TYR A 92 -18.42 -14.94 -11.79
C TYR A 92 -17.19 -15.87 -11.84
N TRP A 93 -15.99 -15.29 -11.82
CA TRP A 93 -14.75 -16.07 -11.82
C TRP A 93 -14.53 -16.85 -10.52
N VAL A 94 -15.06 -16.39 -9.39
CA VAL A 94 -15.07 -17.14 -8.13
C VAL A 94 -15.98 -18.35 -8.27
N ASP A 95 -17.20 -18.15 -8.76
CA ASP A 95 -18.22 -19.20 -8.84
C ASP A 95 -17.82 -20.29 -9.86
N ILE A 96 -17.20 -19.96 -10.99
CA ILE A 96 -16.60 -20.93 -11.93
C ILE A 96 -15.56 -21.85 -11.26
N GLY A 97 -14.77 -21.33 -10.35
CA GLY A 97 -13.78 -22.14 -9.61
C GLY A 97 -14.43 -23.07 -8.59
N ASN A 98 -15.56 -22.69 -8.04
CA ASN A 98 -16.24 -23.45 -6.99
C ASN A 98 -17.15 -24.56 -7.56
N PHE A 99 -17.77 -24.36 -8.71
CA PHE A 99 -18.75 -25.25 -9.31
C PHE A 99 -18.24 -25.83 -10.63
N HIS A 100 -18.59 -27.10 -10.88
CA HIS A 100 -18.17 -27.78 -12.14
C HIS A 100 -18.89 -27.23 -13.36
N SER A 101 -20.17 -26.88 -13.21
CA SER A 101 -20.99 -26.30 -14.26
C SER A 101 -21.95 -25.25 -13.72
N ILE A 102 -22.59 -24.51 -14.63
CA ILE A 102 -23.67 -23.58 -14.27
C ILE A 102 -24.87 -24.34 -13.69
N ASP A 103 -25.15 -25.54 -14.17
CA ASP A 103 -26.26 -26.38 -13.68
C ASP A 103 -26.00 -26.83 -12.23
N GLU A 104 -24.77 -27.18 -11.89
CA GLU A 104 -24.38 -27.48 -10.51
C GLU A 104 -24.54 -26.27 -9.59
N TYR A 105 -24.13 -25.08 -10.06
CA TYR A 105 -24.32 -23.82 -9.34
C TYR A 105 -25.81 -23.55 -9.06
N ASP A 106 -26.67 -23.61 -10.08
CA ASP A 106 -28.09 -23.33 -9.94
C ASP A 106 -28.77 -24.37 -9.05
N ALA A 107 -28.46 -25.68 -9.19
CA ALA A 107 -29.00 -26.74 -8.36
C ALA A 107 -28.64 -26.58 -6.86
N GLU A 108 -27.41 -26.16 -6.57
CA GLU A 108 -26.95 -25.93 -5.20
C GLU A 108 -27.68 -24.72 -4.59
N HIS A 109 -27.78 -23.60 -5.30
CA HIS A 109 -28.45 -22.40 -4.84
C HIS A 109 -29.97 -22.60 -4.70
N LEU A 110 -30.59 -23.39 -5.58
CA LEU A 110 -31.97 -23.78 -5.44
C LEU A 110 -32.21 -24.64 -4.18
N ARG A 111 -31.27 -25.56 -3.88
CA ARG A 111 -31.31 -26.37 -2.66
C ARG A 111 -31.14 -25.51 -1.39
N MET A 112 -30.24 -24.51 -1.42
CA MET A 112 -30.03 -23.57 -0.33
C MET A 112 -31.16 -22.56 -0.16
N ARG A 113 -32.01 -22.37 -1.18
CA ARG A 113 -33.08 -21.37 -1.23
C ARG A 113 -32.61 -19.95 -0.93
N ASP A 114 -31.44 -19.59 -1.44
CA ASP A 114 -30.83 -18.28 -1.19
C ASP A 114 -31.12 -17.24 -2.30
N GLY A 115 -31.87 -17.65 -3.34
CA GLY A 115 -32.28 -16.78 -4.45
C GLY A 115 -31.15 -16.40 -5.41
N MET A 116 -30.07 -17.18 -5.42
CA MET A 116 -28.92 -16.95 -6.31
C MET A 116 -29.00 -17.82 -7.58
N GLU A 117 -29.93 -18.75 -7.67
CA GLU A 117 -30.18 -19.52 -8.88
C GLU A 117 -30.49 -18.60 -10.07
N GLY A 118 -30.02 -18.93 -11.26
CA GLY A 118 -30.20 -18.12 -12.47
C GLY A 118 -29.40 -16.83 -12.51
N LYS A 119 -28.59 -16.50 -11.51
CA LYS A 119 -27.76 -15.29 -11.45
C LYS A 119 -26.86 -15.15 -12.68
N TRP A 120 -26.36 -16.26 -13.18
CA TRP A 120 -25.46 -16.32 -14.33
C TRP A 120 -26.18 -16.75 -15.62
N ALA A 121 -27.48 -16.60 -15.71
CA ALA A 121 -28.25 -16.94 -16.92
C ALA A 121 -27.64 -16.30 -18.17
N GLY A 122 -27.38 -17.11 -19.19
CA GLY A 122 -26.68 -16.68 -20.41
C GLY A 122 -25.14 -16.60 -20.30
N TRP A 123 -24.57 -16.98 -19.16
CA TRP A 123 -23.13 -17.00 -18.94
C TRP A 123 -22.66 -18.43 -18.66
N TYR A 124 -22.64 -19.24 -19.70
CA TYR A 124 -22.35 -20.67 -19.66
C TYR A 124 -20.91 -20.97 -19.23
N TRP A 125 -20.73 -22.01 -18.40
CA TRP A 125 -19.48 -22.74 -18.21
C TRP A 125 -19.76 -24.20 -17.84
N GLU A 126 -18.89 -25.09 -18.27
CA GLU A 126 -18.84 -26.49 -17.87
C GLU A 126 -17.40 -26.98 -17.99
N TRP A 127 -16.82 -27.43 -16.91
CA TRP A 127 -15.46 -27.92 -16.91
C TRP A 127 -15.41 -29.32 -17.54
N ASP A 128 -14.42 -29.55 -18.40
CA ASP A 128 -14.16 -30.89 -18.97
C ASP A 128 -13.65 -31.88 -17.92
N THR A 129 -12.87 -31.40 -16.92
CA THR A 129 -12.32 -32.23 -15.83
C THR A 129 -12.28 -31.45 -14.50
N VAL A 130 -12.40 -32.18 -13.39
CA VAL A 130 -12.22 -31.65 -12.05
C VAL A 130 -10.79 -31.10 -11.86
N GLN A 131 -9.80 -31.70 -12.54
CA GLN A 131 -8.40 -31.26 -12.43
C GLN A 131 -8.23 -29.87 -13.08
N HIS A 132 -8.82 -29.60 -14.23
CA HIS A 132 -8.77 -28.29 -14.87
C HIS A 132 -9.46 -27.22 -14.00
N ARG A 133 -10.61 -27.52 -13.40
CA ARG A 133 -11.26 -26.62 -12.43
C ARG A 133 -10.34 -26.26 -11.26
N LYS A 134 -9.67 -27.26 -10.66
CA LYS A 134 -8.71 -27.01 -9.56
C LYS A 134 -7.51 -26.19 -10.01
N ASN A 135 -6.96 -26.44 -11.18
CA ASN A 135 -5.85 -25.68 -11.74
C ASN A 135 -6.25 -24.20 -11.97
N PHE A 136 -7.44 -23.99 -12.52
CA PHE A 136 -8.01 -22.66 -12.68
C PHE A 136 -8.15 -21.94 -11.32
N GLU A 137 -8.71 -22.60 -10.32
CA GLU A 137 -8.89 -22.05 -8.98
C GLU A 137 -7.55 -21.59 -8.38
N LEU A 138 -6.50 -22.39 -8.50
CA LEU A 138 -5.16 -22.04 -8.03
C LEU A 138 -4.62 -20.78 -8.74
N MET A 139 -4.78 -20.67 -10.06
CA MET A 139 -4.35 -19.48 -10.82
C MET A 139 -5.15 -18.24 -10.41
N ARG A 140 -6.46 -18.38 -10.20
CA ARG A 140 -7.32 -17.29 -9.74
C ARG A 140 -6.91 -16.82 -8.35
N ILE A 141 -6.72 -17.75 -7.40
CA ILE A 141 -6.28 -17.44 -6.04
C ILE A 141 -4.91 -16.73 -6.05
N ASN A 142 -3.98 -17.14 -6.90
CA ASN A 142 -2.70 -16.45 -7.05
C ASN A 142 -2.87 -15.01 -7.54
N SER A 143 -3.74 -14.79 -8.53
CA SER A 143 -4.08 -13.43 -8.97
C SER A 143 -4.65 -12.57 -7.83
N ASP A 144 -5.58 -13.12 -7.03
CA ASP A 144 -6.21 -12.43 -5.92
C ASP A 144 -5.21 -12.13 -4.80
N ARG A 145 -4.31 -13.06 -4.47
CA ARG A 145 -3.23 -12.86 -3.48
C ARG A 145 -2.27 -11.74 -3.90
N LEU A 146 -1.90 -11.69 -5.18
CA LEU A 146 -1.06 -10.62 -5.71
C LEU A 146 -1.76 -9.26 -5.65
N SER A 147 -3.07 -9.22 -5.96
CA SER A 147 -3.87 -7.99 -5.83
C SER A 147 -3.94 -7.53 -4.37
N LEU A 148 -4.15 -8.46 -3.44
CA LEU A 148 -4.17 -8.18 -2.01
C LEU A 148 -2.80 -7.67 -1.52
N ALA A 149 -1.69 -8.28 -1.96
CA ALA A 149 -0.34 -7.79 -1.66
C ALA A 149 -0.14 -6.35 -2.14
N GLY A 150 -0.65 -6.00 -3.33
CA GLY A 150 -0.65 -4.62 -3.83
C GLY A 150 -1.37 -3.65 -2.89
N GLN A 151 -2.50 -4.04 -2.30
CA GLN A 151 -3.23 -3.23 -1.31
C GLN A 151 -2.42 -3.03 -0.02
N PHE A 152 -1.73 -4.05 0.46
CA PHE A 152 -0.82 -3.93 1.61
C PHE A 152 0.34 -2.97 1.34
N PHE A 153 0.91 -2.97 0.13
CA PHE A 153 1.96 -2.00 -0.24
C PHE A 153 1.42 -0.57 -0.27
N ILE A 154 0.18 -0.33 -0.71
CA ILE A 154 -0.46 0.99 -0.60
C ILE A 154 -0.56 1.43 0.87
N GLY A 155 -0.98 0.52 1.76
CA GLY A 155 -0.99 0.79 3.21
C GLY A 155 0.39 1.13 3.75
N GLY A 156 1.43 0.42 3.29
CA GLY A 156 2.84 0.69 3.63
C GLY A 156 3.31 2.08 3.17
N ILE A 157 2.93 2.49 1.96
CA ILE A 157 3.21 3.84 1.41
C ILE A 157 2.59 4.90 2.33
N ILE A 158 1.31 4.79 2.66
CA ILE A 158 0.62 5.74 3.55
C ILE A 158 1.33 5.81 4.90
N LEU A 159 1.70 4.67 5.47
CA LEU A 159 2.42 4.61 6.74
C LEU A 159 3.80 5.29 6.66
N ASN A 160 4.54 5.08 5.55
CA ASN A 160 5.84 5.73 5.32
C ASN A 160 5.72 7.27 5.31
N HIS A 161 4.69 7.81 4.66
CA HIS A 161 4.40 9.25 4.67
C HIS A 161 4.11 9.77 6.08
N ILE A 162 3.29 9.06 6.86
CA ILE A 162 2.94 9.45 8.23
C ILE A 162 4.18 9.43 9.13
N VAL A 163 4.96 8.35 9.08
CA VAL A 163 6.16 8.20 9.93
C VAL A 163 7.21 9.24 9.57
N SER A 164 7.44 9.51 8.28
CA SER A 164 8.37 10.57 7.84
C SER A 164 7.90 11.96 8.30
N ALA A 165 6.61 12.26 8.20
CA ALA A 165 6.07 13.54 8.69
C ALA A 165 6.28 13.73 10.19
N ILE A 166 6.03 12.69 10.99
CA ILE A 166 6.25 12.71 12.45
C ILE A 166 7.74 12.86 12.74
N ASN A 167 8.60 12.11 12.06
CA ASN A 167 10.06 12.20 12.24
C ASN A 167 10.59 13.60 11.89
N SER A 168 10.12 14.18 10.79
CA SER A 168 10.48 15.53 10.38
C SER A 168 10.02 16.59 11.41
N LEU A 169 8.82 16.42 11.99
CA LEU A 169 8.34 17.28 13.08
C LEU A 169 9.23 17.15 14.34
N TYR A 170 9.59 15.94 14.70
CA TYR A 170 10.47 15.67 15.85
C TYR A 170 11.85 16.32 15.66
N LEU A 171 12.46 16.16 14.49
CA LEU A 171 13.76 16.77 14.17
C LEU A 171 13.70 18.30 14.18
N SER A 172 12.59 18.88 13.68
CA SER A 172 12.34 20.34 13.71
C SER A 172 12.32 20.88 15.15
N ARG A 173 11.75 20.13 16.09
CA ARG A 173 11.72 20.51 17.51
C ARG A 173 13.08 20.35 18.18
N LEU A 174 13.85 19.31 17.83
CA LEU A 174 15.22 19.12 18.33
C LEU A 174 16.16 20.22 17.84
N GLY A 175 16.02 20.63 16.58
CA GLY A 175 16.83 21.72 15.99
C GLY A 175 16.62 23.08 16.66
N ASN A 176 15.51 23.27 17.39
CA ASN A 176 15.23 24.48 18.16
C ASN A 176 15.87 24.48 19.56
N ILE A 177 16.51 23.38 20.00
CA ILE A 177 17.25 23.33 21.25
C ILE A 177 18.68 23.79 20.99
N GLU A 178 19.00 25.03 21.36
CA GLU A 178 20.37 25.60 21.20
C GLU A 178 21.38 25.00 22.15
N SER A 179 20.98 24.76 23.38
CA SER A 179 21.85 24.11 24.36
C SER A 179 21.10 23.32 25.41
N PHE A 180 21.72 22.24 25.82
CA PHE A 180 21.29 21.41 26.94
C PHE A 180 22.50 21.22 27.86
N SER A 181 22.38 21.64 29.11
CA SER A 181 23.44 21.42 30.09
C SER A 181 22.88 20.98 31.47
N ILE A 182 23.57 20.04 32.08
CA ILE A 182 23.28 19.59 33.44
C ILE A 182 24.46 20.03 34.29
N SER A 183 24.21 20.81 35.32
CA SER A 183 25.23 21.27 36.26
C SER A 183 24.84 20.96 37.69
N PRO A 184 25.78 20.51 38.54
CA PRO A 184 25.50 20.31 39.94
C PRO A 184 25.41 21.66 40.65
N ILE A 185 24.43 21.80 41.52
CA ILE A 185 24.36 22.90 42.48
C ILE A 185 25.06 22.41 43.76
N ARG A 186 26.15 23.09 44.11
CA ARG A 186 26.92 22.80 45.33
C ARG A 186 26.69 23.89 46.36
N SER A 187 26.45 23.50 47.59
CA SER A 187 26.43 24.44 48.71
C SER A 187 27.81 24.56 49.37
N ASP A 188 28.67 23.51 49.26
CA ASP A 188 30.06 23.44 49.63
C ASP A 188 30.86 22.72 48.57
N PRO A 189 32.22 22.86 48.47
CA PRO A 189 33.03 22.21 47.46
C PRO A 189 32.81 20.69 47.33
N ASP A 190 32.43 20.03 48.42
CA ASP A 190 32.30 18.57 48.47
C ASP A 190 30.86 18.05 48.56
N GLN A 191 29.83 18.90 48.60
CA GLN A 191 28.44 18.48 48.71
C GLN A 191 27.62 18.94 47.51
N ILE A 192 27.10 17.97 46.74
CA ILE A 192 26.09 18.20 45.68
C ILE A 192 24.72 18.19 46.35
N VAL A 193 24.03 19.33 46.35
CA VAL A 193 22.69 19.49 46.92
C VAL A 193 21.59 19.17 45.96
N SER A 194 21.79 19.49 44.65
CA SER A 194 20.82 19.21 43.59
C SER A 194 21.47 19.33 42.21
N TRP A 195 20.69 19.01 41.16
CA TRP A 195 21.12 19.17 39.79
C TRP A 195 20.26 20.23 39.10
N ARG A 196 20.90 21.13 38.36
CA ARG A 196 20.22 22.11 37.49
C ARG A 196 20.27 21.65 36.07
N VAL A 197 19.09 21.54 35.45
CA VAL A 197 18.94 21.31 34.02
C VAL A 197 18.64 22.64 33.36
N ASN A 198 19.50 23.08 32.44
CA ASN A 198 19.29 24.28 31.65
C ASN A 198 19.00 23.84 30.20
N ILE A 199 17.89 24.31 29.65
CA ILE A 199 17.50 24.11 28.24
C ILE A 199 17.30 25.50 27.65
N VAL A 200 18.09 25.82 26.62
CA VAL A 200 17.91 27.06 25.84
C VAL A 200 17.23 26.68 24.51
N ILE A 201 16.11 27.30 24.26
CA ILE A 201 15.30 27.07 23.05
C ILE A 201 15.37 28.34 22.21
N ALA A 202 15.73 28.21 20.93
CA ALA A 202 15.57 29.29 19.95
C ALA A 202 14.08 29.56 19.70
N LEU A 203 13.65 30.82 19.80
CA LEU A 203 12.30 31.28 19.53
C LEU A 203 12.16 31.76 18.09
#